data_8359ad2e848d324abf98ac917d0ca496
#
_entry.id   8359ad2e848d324abf98ac917d0ca496
#
_cell.length_a   1.000
_cell.length_b   1.000
_cell.length_c   1.000
_cell.angle_alpha   90.00
_cell.angle_beta   90.00
_cell.angle_gamma   90.00
#
_symmetry.space_group_name_H-M   'P 1'
#
loop_
_entity.id
_entity.type
_entity.pdbx_description
1 polymer ?
#
loop_
_entity_poly.entity_id
_entity_poly.type
_entity_poly.pdbx_seq_one_letter_code
_entity_poly.pdbx_strand_id
1 'polypeptide(L)'
;MLATTAAVHAQRVEVYRQLPSDQITASASSTLRGSSAAAAVDGAGMRGDLHEANNLGHGMWVSQASAGTVRYSPSTREGVVWFLCQVGDKNSPPRQIDQIRIWNHNQNEHTRRGLNKVYVEYSADGQTWQLLPDGRLDYYVIPESVGRNPEPADLILNTPGLKARYICFTAAAGGEGNHYDRNDPVVMREAADMHQNPDYYGLAEIRFYTKERADVRTLAPVSELSLAASQGYLKTPEGPSREFTLRFDNPIYAGADLAFECGGRTWNAEIAPSGVGVVRYDGLFPAGYMEETAKLDVRLTSRQGTVEKRFEVPAARKWTVNFLSHSHQDIGYTHRHMA
;
A
#
# COMPACT_ATOMS: atom_id res chain seq x y z
N MET A 1 -43.30 -36.26 -13.29
CA MET A 1 -42.45 -35.03 -13.32
C MET A 1 -41.21 -35.36 -12.51
N LEU A 2 -40.10 -35.61 -13.20
CA LEU A 2 -38.80 -35.76 -12.54
C LEU A 2 -38.21 -34.36 -12.38
N ALA A 3 -38.13 -33.89 -11.15
CA ALA A 3 -37.41 -32.68 -10.84
C ALA A 3 -35.91 -32.94 -10.98
N THR A 4 -35.31 -32.48 -12.06
CA THR A 4 -33.87 -32.41 -12.22
C THR A 4 -33.33 -31.35 -11.27
N THR A 5 -32.86 -31.76 -10.10
CA THR A 5 -32.02 -30.93 -9.24
C THR A 5 -30.73 -30.70 -10.00
N ALA A 6 -30.61 -29.53 -10.61
CA ALA A 6 -29.32 -29.06 -11.12
C ALA A 6 -28.34 -29.01 -9.93
N ALA A 7 -27.35 -29.87 -9.91
CA ALA A 7 -26.28 -29.84 -8.95
C ALA A 7 -25.56 -28.50 -9.14
N VAL A 8 -25.82 -27.56 -8.23
CA VAL A 8 -25.08 -26.28 -8.17
C VAL A 8 -23.65 -26.64 -7.81
N HIS A 9 -22.80 -26.76 -8.82
CA HIS A 9 -21.39 -26.99 -8.63
C HIS A 9 -20.83 -25.84 -7.79
N ALA A 10 -20.30 -26.18 -6.61
CA ALA A 10 -19.63 -25.23 -5.74
C ALA A 10 -18.47 -24.59 -6.53
N GLN A 11 -18.59 -23.30 -6.83
CA GLN A 11 -17.53 -22.61 -7.51
C GLN A 11 -16.46 -22.26 -6.50
N ARG A 12 -15.28 -22.85 -6.67
CA ARG A 12 -14.09 -22.53 -5.88
C ARG A 12 -13.30 -21.42 -6.56
N VAL A 13 -12.89 -20.44 -5.77
CA VAL A 13 -11.98 -19.38 -6.16
C VAL A 13 -10.67 -19.50 -5.37
N GLU A 14 -9.57 -19.06 -5.95
CA GLU A 14 -8.32 -18.92 -5.24
C GLU A 14 -8.36 -17.63 -4.43
N VAL A 15 -8.06 -17.74 -3.15
CA VAL A 15 -8.00 -16.61 -2.22
C VAL A 15 -6.68 -16.61 -1.47
N TYR A 16 -6.16 -15.43 -1.19
CA TYR A 16 -5.00 -15.24 -0.34
C TYR A 16 -5.47 -14.94 1.08
N ARG A 17 -5.12 -15.83 2.02
CA ARG A 17 -5.37 -15.66 3.46
C ARG A 17 -4.15 -15.11 4.14
N GLN A 18 -4.31 -14.00 4.83
CA GLN A 18 -3.25 -13.43 5.65
C GLN A 18 -2.88 -14.41 6.78
N LEU A 19 -1.58 -14.62 6.98
CA LEU A 19 -1.09 -15.30 8.16
C LEU A 19 -1.31 -14.38 9.38
N PRO A 20 -1.75 -14.93 10.53
CA PRO A 20 -1.99 -14.12 11.73
C PRO A 20 -0.75 -13.32 12.15
N SER A 21 -0.93 -12.04 12.45
CA SER A 21 0.18 -11.15 12.83
C SER A 21 0.84 -11.57 14.13
N ASP A 22 0.11 -12.18 15.06
CA ASP A 22 0.65 -12.77 16.30
C ASP A 22 1.59 -13.96 16.09
N GLN A 23 1.62 -14.51 14.86
CA GLN A 23 2.57 -15.55 14.45
C GLN A 23 3.80 -14.98 13.71
N ILE A 24 3.90 -13.66 13.60
CA ILE A 24 5.01 -12.98 12.95
C ILE A 24 5.78 -12.19 14.00
N THR A 25 7.09 -12.43 14.07
CA THR A 25 7.98 -11.59 14.87
C THR A 25 8.98 -10.89 13.97
N ALA A 26 9.36 -9.68 14.33
CA ALA A 26 10.30 -8.90 13.54
C ALA A 26 11.47 -8.42 14.39
N SER A 27 12.63 -8.35 13.75
CA SER A 27 13.82 -7.68 14.26
C SER A 27 14.51 -6.89 13.16
N ALA A 28 15.34 -5.94 13.52
CA ALA A 28 16.01 -5.09 12.56
C ALA A 28 17.46 -4.81 13.02
N SER A 29 18.32 -4.39 12.07
CA SER A 29 19.71 -4.00 12.36
C SER A 29 19.81 -2.87 13.39
N SER A 30 18.84 -1.96 13.38
CA SER A 30 18.68 -0.88 14.34
C SER A 30 17.23 -0.40 14.40
N THR A 31 16.89 0.30 15.47
CA THR A 31 15.54 0.87 15.65
C THR A 31 15.65 2.25 16.29
N LEU A 32 15.01 3.24 15.70
CA LEU A 32 14.95 4.60 16.24
C LEU A 32 14.16 4.61 17.56
N ARG A 33 14.59 5.41 18.50
CA ARG A 33 13.87 5.59 19.77
C ARG A 33 12.41 6.03 19.50
N GLY A 34 11.45 5.28 20.05
CA GLY A 34 10.02 5.51 19.87
C GLY A 34 9.41 4.77 18.68
N SER A 35 10.23 4.01 17.92
CA SER A 35 9.79 3.09 16.87
C SER A 35 9.97 1.65 17.32
N SER A 36 9.42 0.68 16.61
CA SER A 36 9.54 -0.75 16.89
C SER A 36 9.55 -1.57 15.59
N ALA A 37 10.42 -2.58 15.50
CA ALA A 37 10.35 -3.51 14.38
C ALA A 37 9.01 -4.27 14.36
N ALA A 38 8.44 -4.59 15.53
CA ALA A 38 7.14 -5.25 15.62
C ALA A 38 6.01 -4.43 14.97
N ALA A 39 6.08 -3.09 15.05
CA ALA A 39 5.06 -2.21 14.47
C ALA A 39 4.90 -2.36 12.93
N ALA A 40 5.90 -2.90 12.26
CA ALA A 40 5.82 -3.16 10.81
C ALA A 40 5.30 -4.57 10.46
N VAL A 41 4.77 -5.34 11.43
CA VAL A 41 4.19 -6.67 11.20
C VAL A 41 2.96 -6.97 12.06
N ASP A 42 2.58 -6.07 12.97
CA ASP A 42 1.50 -6.28 13.95
C ASP A 42 0.15 -5.67 13.54
N GLY A 43 0.13 -4.99 12.40
CA GLY A 43 -1.05 -4.29 11.89
C GLY A 43 -1.24 -2.89 12.48
N ALA A 44 -0.28 -2.37 13.25
CA ALA A 44 -0.33 -0.99 13.74
C ALA A 44 -0.37 -0.01 12.56
N GLY A 45 -1.22 1.02 12.65
CA GLY A 45 -1.42 1.99 11.56
C GLY A 45 -2.23 1.45 10.37
N MET A 46 -2.71 0.21 10.41
CA MET A 46 -3.51 -0.39 9.35
C MET A 46 -5.01 -0.26 9.60
N ARG A 47 -5.74 0.02 8.54
CA ARG A 47 -7.20 -0.10 8.49
C ARG A 47 -7.59 -1.05 7.36
N GLY A 48 -7.82 -2.32 7.71
CA GLY A 48 -7.92 -3.39 6.71
C GLY A 48 -6.60 -3.55 5.95
N ASP A 49 -6.63 -3.47 4.63
CA ASP A 49 -5.45 -3.54 3.76
C ASP A 49 -4.91 -2.15 3.34
N LEU A 50 -5.25 -1.12 4.10
CA LEU A 50 -4.79 0.25 3.84
C LEU A 50 -3.96 0.72 5.03
N HIS A 51 -2.77 1.27 4.77
CA HIS A 51 -1.97 1.94 5.78
C HIS A 51 -2.35 3.42 5.86
N GLU A 52 -2.60 3.92 7.06
CA GLU A 52 -2.83 5.35 7.29
C GLU A 52 -1.48 6.05 7.50
N ALA A 53 -1.27 7.16 6.79
CA ALA A 53 -0.11 8.00 7.02
C ALA A 53 -0.07 8.45 8.49
N ASN A 54 1.03 8.20 9.18
CA ASN A 54 1.12 8.39 10.61
C ASN A 54 2.32 9.26 10.99
N ASN A 55 2.29 9.80 12.20
CA ASN A 55 3.41 10.51 12.78
C ASN A 55 4.42 9.50 13.34
N LEU A 56 5.66 9.98 13.50
CA LEU A 56 6.79 9.20 14.01
C LEU A 56 6.42 8.39 15.27
N GLY A 57 6.73 7.11 15.25
CA GLY A 57 6.65 6.24 16.43
C GLY A 57 5.38 5.42 16.59
N HIS A 58 4.38 5.60 15.72
CA HIS A 58 3.14 4.83 15.80
C HIS A 58 2.88 4.10 14.49
N GLY A 59 2.92 2.77 14.54
CA GLY A 59 2.54 1.92 13.41
C GLY A 59 3.57 1.75 12.31
N MET A 60 4.84 2.15 12.53
CA MET A 60 5.93 1.97 11.56
C MET A 60 7.26 1.69 12.25
N TRP A 61 8.12 0.94 11.57
CA TRP A 61 9.52 0.83 11.93
C TRP A 61 10.35 1.90 11.23
N VAL A 62 11.30 2.46 11.98
CA VAL A 62 12.36 3.36 11.46
C VAL A 62 13.69 2.94 12.06
N SER A 63 14.73 2.85 11.25
CA SER A 63 16.10 2.58 11.70
C SER A 63 16.70 3.79 12.45
N GLN A 64 17.78 3.57 13.17
CA GLN A 64 18.69 4.69 13.50
C GLN A 64 19.37 5.18 12.21
N ALA A 65 19.95 6.38 12.24
CA ALA A 65 20.79 6.85 11.16
C ALA A 65 21.96 5.88 10.95
N SER A 66 22.13 5.40 9.72
CA SER A 66 23.16 4.43 9.36
C SER A 66 24.15 5.06 8.40
N ALA A 67 25.37 5.27 8.87
CA ALA A 67 26.45 5.79 8.04
C ALA A 67 27.34 4.64 7.53
N GLY A 68 26.86 3.92 6.51
CA GLY A 68 27.68 2.88 5.87
C GLY A 68 27.05 1.50 5.84
N THR A 69 27.84 0.51 5.46
CA THR A 69 27.42 -0.88 5.31
C THR A 69 27.35 -1.58 6.66
N VAL A 70 26.25 -2.29 6.90
CA VAL A 70 26.11 -3.15 8.08
C VAL A 70 26.99 -4.37 7.91
N ARG A 71 27.97 -4.54 8.80
CA ARG A 71 28.92 -5.66 8.76
C ARG A 71 28.31 -7.00 9.17
N TYR A 72 27.18 -6.99 9.83
CA TYR A 72 26.48 -8.18 10.28
C TYR A 72 25.06 -8.18 9.74
N SER A 73 24.73 -9.24 9.01
CA SER A 73 23.37 -9.52 8.56
C SER A 73 23.01 -10.96 9.00
N PRO A 74 21.75 -11.22 9.36
CA PRO A 74 21.27 -12.59 9.58
C PRO A 74 21.26 -13.42 8.30
N SER A 75 21.28 -12.79 7.12
CA SER A 75 21.33 -13.42 5.80
C SER A 75 22.69 -13.27 5.13
N THR A 76 22.79 -13.53 3.84
CA THR A 76 24.07 -13.52 3.09
C THR A 76 24.40 -12.17 2.46
N ARG A 77 23.38 -11.31 2.25
CA ARG A 77 23.56 -10.01 1.58
C ARG A 77 24.00 -8.93 2.57
N GLU A 78 25.03 -8.21 2.18
CA GLU A 78 25.43 -7.00 2.88
C GLU A 78 24.66 -5.80 2.36
N GLY A 79 24.34 -4.87 3.27
CA GLY A 79 23.63 -3.66 2.93
C GLY A 79 23.73 -2.61 4.04
N VAL A 80 22.92 -1.56 3.98
CA VAL A 80 22.97 -0.48 4.98
C VAL A 80 22.19 -0.86 6.24
N VAL A 81 20.99 -1.39 6.05
CA VAL A 81 20.12 -1.89 7.12
C VAL A 81 19.46 -3.18 6.67
N TRP A 82 19.07 -4.00 7.63
CA TRP A 82 18.25 -5.17 7.38
C TRP A 82 17.04 -5.20 8.31
N PHE A 83 15.96 -5.81 7.81
CA PHE A 83 14.72 -6.08 8.52
C PHE A 83 14.38 -7.57 8.35
N LEU A 84 14.27 -8.28 9.46
CA LEU A 84 14.07 -9.73 9.51
C LEU A 84 12.69 -10.05 10.06
N CYS A 85 11.90 -10.81 9.31
CA CYS A 85 10.66 -11.41 9.76
C CYS A 85 10.88 -12.91 10.06
N GLN A 86 10.43 -13.37 11.22
CA GLN A 86 10.25 -14.78 11.52
C GLN A 86 8.77 -15.11 11.46
N VAL A 87 8.40 -16.08 10.63
CA VAL A 87 7.03 -16.55 10.38
C VAL A 87 6.81 -17.86 11.11
N GLY A 88 5.95 -17.83 12.11
CA GLY A 88 5.70 -18.98 13.00
C GLY A 88 6.78 -19.18 14.07
N ASP A 89 6.59 -20.19 14.87
CA ASP A 89 7.52 -20.57 15.93
C ASP A 89 8.83 -21.15 15.40
N LYS A 90 9.96 -20.91 16.10
CA LYS A 90 11.26 -21.47 15.74
C LYS A 90 11.28 -23.00 15.70
N ASN A 91 10.38 -23.66 16.41
CA ASN A 91 10.26 -25.11 16.48
C ASN A 91 9.18 -25.69 15.55
N SER A 92 8.36 -24.85 14.91
CA SER A 92 7.35 -25.28 13.95
C SER A 92 7.96 -25.52 12.56
N PRO A 93 7.33 -26.32 11.69
CA PRO A 93 7.77 -26.41 10.29
C PRO A 93 7.73 -25.06 9.60
N PRO A 94 8.58 -24.85 8.55
CA PRO A 94 8.49 -23.67 7.71
C PRO A 94 7.08 -23.50 7.14
N ARG A 95 6.58 -22.27 7.14
CA ARG A 95 5.23 -21.94 6.65
C ARG A 95 5.25 -21.79 5.13
N GLN A 96 4.16 -22.16 4.50
CA GLN A 96 3.93 -21.81 3.10
C GLN A 96 3.57 -20.34 3.01
N ILE A 97 4.23 -19.63 2.10
CA ILE A 97 4.03 -18.21 1.82
C ILE A 97 3.88 -18.08 0.32
N ASP A 98 2.68 -17.73 -0.13
CA ASP A 98 2.38 -17.60 -1.55
C ASP A 98 2.39 -16.15 -2.03
N GLN A 99 2.32 -15.19 -1.08
CA GLN A 99 2.42 -13.77 -1.38
C GLN A 99 2.94 -12.99 -0.17
N ILE A 100 3.73 -11.96 -0.43
CA ILE A 100 4.20 -10.97 0.55
C ILE A 100 3.72 -9.62 0.09
N ARG A 101 3.04 -8.87 0.95
CA ARG A 101 2.64 -7.49 0.68
C ARG A 101 3.43 -6.55 1.57
N ILE A 102 3.93 -5.49 0.98
CA ILE A 102 4.82 -4.52 1.63
C ILE A 102 4.21 -3.14 1.49
N TRP A 103 3.97 -2.49 2.61
CA TRP A 103 3.66 -1.07 2.71
C TRP A 103 4.93 -0.36 3.14
N ASN A 104 5.40 0.53 2.29
CA ASN A 104 6.62 1.27 2.53
C ASN A 104 6.40 2.35 3.59
N HIS A 105 7.45 3.05 3.99
CA HIS A 105 7.36 4.10 5.00
C HIS A 105 6.43 5.23 4.55
N ASN A 106 5.29 5.39 5.23
CA ASN A 106 4.20 6.29 4.83
C ASN A 106 4.00 7.47 5.80
N GLN A 107 5.07 7.92 6.45
CA GLN A 107 5.00 9.13 7.27
C GLN A 107 4.97 10.36 6.37
N ASN A 108 4.00 11.26 6.59
CA ASN A 108 3.94 12.54 5.89
C ASN A 108 5.28 13.28 5.97
N GLU A 109 5.72 13.85 4.85
CA GLU A 109 7.00 14.58 4.67
C GLU A 109 8.28 13.72 4.81
N HIS A 110 8.16 12.42 5.15
CA HIS A 110 9.31 11.55 5.38
C HIS A 110 9.27 10.24 4.56
N THR A 111 8.46 10.18 3.51
CA THR A 111 8.31 8.98 2.65
C THR A 111 9.62 8.52 2.03
N ARG A 112 10.56 9.44 1.79
CA ARG A 112 11.91 9.14 1.28
C ARG A 112 12.74 8.20 2.16
N ARG A 113 12.36 8.02 3.45
CA ARG A 113 12.95 6.99 4.34
C ARG A 113 12.57 5.57 3.94
N GLY A 114 11.51 5.42 3.13
CA GLY A 114 11.07 4.14 2.62
C GLY A 114 12.20 3.37 1.95
N LEU A 115 12.15 2.03 2.07
CA LEU A 115 13.07 1.16 1.37
C LEU A 115 12.88 1.30 -0.14
N ASN A 116 13.99 1.39 -0.88
CA ASN A 116 13.98 1.49 -2.34
C ASN A 116 14.54 0.19 -2.94
N LYS A 117 15.84 0.07 -3.11
CA LYS A 117 16.49 -1.14 -3.63
C LYS A 117 16.77 -2.10 -2.48
N VAL A 118 16.17 -3.30 -2.54
CA VAL A 118 16.17 -4.26 -1.44
C VAL A 118 16.45 -5.67 -1.93
N TYR A 119 17.41 -6.34 -1.31
CA TYR A 119 17.60 -7.78 -1.44
C TYR A 119 16.61 -8.49 -0.52
N VAL A 120 15.87 -9.46 -1.04
CA VAL A 120 14.97 -10.29 -0.26
C VAL A 120 15.51 -11.71 -0.22
N GLU A 121 15.84 -12.18 0.97
CA GLU A 121 16.34 -13.53 1.18
C GLU A 121 15.41 -14.29 2.12
N TYR A 122 15.34 -15.61 1.96
CA TYR A 122 14.52 -16.46 2.80
C TYR A 122 15.31 -17.68 3.29
N SER A 123 14.88 -18.21 4.43
CA SER A 123 15.46 -19.39 5.03
C SER A 123 14.42 -20.24 5.75
N ALA A 124 14.59 -21.55 5.73
CA ALA A 124 13.80 -22.50 6.49
C ALA A 124 14.35 -22.71 7.92
N ASP A 125 15.66 -22.55 8.11
CA ASP A 125 16.40 -22.92 9.33
C ASP A 125 17.13 -21.73 10.00
N GLY A 126 17.23 -20.59 9.30
CA GLY A 126 17.98 -19.41 9.75
C GLY A 126 19.49 -19.52 9.53
N GLN A 127 19.95 -20.58 8.88
CA GLN A 127 21.37 -20.84 8.58
C GLN A 127 21.64 -20.86 7.09
N THR A 128 20.78 -21.56 6.34
CA THR A 128 20.85 -21.64 4.87
C THR A 128 19.91 -20.62 4.25
N TRP A 129 20.48 -19.65 3.57
CA TRP A 129 19.75 -18.55 2.95
C TRP A 129 19.71 -18.67 1.44
N GLN A 130 18.59 -18.32 0.86
CA GLN A 130 18.37 -18.29 -0.58
C GLN A 130 17.80 -16.93 -0.95
N LEU A 131 18.31 -16.38 -2.05
CA LEU A 131 17.80 -15.14 -2.61
C LEU A 131 16.42 -15.39 -3.26
N LEU A 132 15.48 -14.51 -3.02
CA LEU A 132 14.23 -14.44 -3.75
C LEU A 132 14.42 -13.42 -4.89
N PRO A 133 14.62 -13.86 -6.15
CA PRO A 133 14.92 -12.93 -7.23
C PRO A 133 13.65 -12.26 -7.77
N ASP A 134 13.80 -11.02 -8.24
CA ASP A 134 12.79 -10.36 -9.08
C ASP A 134 13.08 -10.67 -10.55
N GLY A 135 12.55 -11.79 -11.05
CA GLY A 135 12.73 -12.19 -12.43
C GLY A 135 14.20 -12.30 -12.83
N ARG A 136 14.79 -11.22 -13.38
CA ARG A 136 16.20 -11.16 -13.81
C ARG A 136 17.13 -10.46 -12.84
N LEU A 137 16.57 -9.71 -11.88
CA LEU A 137 17.32 -8.95 -10.91
C LEU A 137 17.46 -9.74 -9.61
N ASP A 138 18.51 -9.48 -8.88
CA ASP A 138 18.75 -10.04 -7.54
C ASP A 138 18.20 -9.15 -6.41
N TYR A 139 17.47 -8.09 -6.75
CA TYR A 139 16.86 -7.15 -5.83
C TYR A 139 15.46 -6.72 -6.31
N TYR A 140 14.68 -6.18 -5.40
CA TYR A 140 13.41 -5.53 -5.66
C TYR A 140 13.54 -4.01 -5.51
N VAL A 141 12.74 -3.27 -6.26
CA VAL A 141 12.54 -1.84 -6.06
C VAL A 141 11.15 -1.67 -5.44
N ILE A 142 11.10 -1.16 -4.21
CA ILE A 142 9.85 -0.85 -3.53
C ILE A 142 9.52 0.62 -3.84
N PRO A 143 8.36 0.93 -4.43
CA PRO A 143 7.96 2.32 -4.70
C PRO A 143 7.93 3.19 -3.43
N GLU A 144 8.18 4.48 -3.59
CA GLU A 144 7.96 5.46 -2.52
C GLU A 144 6.47 5.59 -2.23
N SER A 145 6.09 5.56 -0.96
CA SER A 145 4.70 5.78 -0.54
C SER A 145 4.30 7.25 -0.67
N VAL A 146 3.01 7.56 -0.76
CA VAL A 146 2.57 8.95 -1.00
C VAL A 146 2.43 9.81 0.27
N GLY A 147 2.44 9.22 1.46
CA GLY A 147 2.53 9.93 2.73
C GLY A 147 1.29 10.71 3.18
N ARG A 148 0.14 10.61 2.50
CA ARG A 148 -0.99 11.53 2.80
C ARG A 148 -2.33 10.87 3.04
N ASN A 149 -2.59 9.71 2.45
CA ASN A 149 -3.89 9.04 2.47
C ASN A 149 -3.71 7.58 2.85
N PRO A 150 -4.79 6.88 3.27
CA PRO A 150 -4.70 5.44 3.42
C PRO A 150 -4.23 4.79 2.13
N GLU A 151 -3.10 4.08 2.19
CA GLU A 151 -2.41 3.51 1.03
C GLU A 151 -2.54 1.98 0.99
N PRO A 152 -2.79 1.39 -0.19
CA PRO A 152 -2.60 -0.04 -0.41
C PRO A 152 -1.13 -0.41 -0.34
N ALA A 153 -0.81 -1.71 -0.42
CA ALA A 153 0.57 -2.17 -0.49
C ALA A 153 1.31 -1.55 -1.67
N ASP A 154 2.49 -1.00 -1.41
CA ASP A 154 3.36 -0.41 -2.43
C ASP A 154 4.00 -1.48 -3.32
N LEU A 155 4.22 -2.69 -2.76
CA LEU A 155 4.76 -3.83 -3.49
C LEU A 155 4.07 -5.12 -3.07
N ILE A 156 3.74 -5.95 -4.07
CA ILE A 156 3.20 -7.29 -3.88
C ILE A 156 4.16 -8.30 -4.56
N LEU A 157 4.78 -9.14 -3.74
CA LEU A 157 5.63 -10.23 -4.22
C LEU A 157 4.81 -11.52 -4.27
N ASN A 158 4.71 -12.12 -5.45
CA ASN A 158 4.10 -13.44 -5.61
C ASN A 158 5.19 -14.51 -5.42
N THR A 159 5.00 -15.38 -4.44
CA THR A 159 5.97 -16.39 -4.02
C THR A 159 5.32 -17.79 -3.96
N PRO A 160 4.71 -18.29 -5.05
CA PRO A 160 3.87 -19.47 -5.03
C PRO A 160 4.64 -20.69 -4.49
N GLY A 161 4.13 -21.27 -3.40
CA GLY A 161 4.70 -22.46 -2.78
C GLY A 161 6.01 -22.25 -2.00
N LEU A 162 6.44 -21.00 -1.77
CA LEU A 162 7.60 -20.70 -0.94
C LEU A 162 7.41 -21.27 0.47
N LYS A 163 8.36 -22.05 0.94
CA LYS A 163 8.41 -22.55 2.31
C LYS A 163 9.53 -21.88 3.07
N ALA A 164 9.19 -20.99 3.98
CA ALA A 164 10.16 -20.24 4.77
C ALA A 164 9.71 -20.09 6.22
N ARG A 165 10.69 -19.89 7.09
CA ARG A 165 10.51 -19.45 8.46
C ARG A 165 11.05 -18.04 8.66
N TYR A 166 12.07 -17.68 7.91
CA TYR A 166 12.72 -16.39 7.98
C TYR A 166 12.72 -15.73 6.62
N ILE A 167 12.42 -14.45 6.60
CA ILE A 167 12.53 -13.59 5.42
C ILE A 167 13.26 -12.32 5.83
N CYS A 168 14.37 -12.03 5.15
CA CYS A 168 15.22 -10.89 5.42
C CYS A 168 15.16 -9.91 4.25
N PHE A 169 14.91 -8.66 4.58
CA PHE A 169 14.92 -7.52 3.64
C PHE A 169 16.17 -6.70 3.95
N THR A 170 17.10 -6.64 3.01
CA THR A 170 18.36 -5.92 3.18
C THR A 170 18.40 -4.76 2.21
N ALA A 171 18.40 -3.52 2.72
CA ALA A 171 18.51 -2.31 1.90
C ALA A 171 19.90 -2.19 1.28
N ALA A 172 19.96 -1.95 -0.03
CA ALA A 172 21.21 -1.86 -0.76
C ALA A 172 22.11 -0.72 -0.25
N ALA A 173 23.41 -0.92 -0.31
CA ALA A 173 24.42 0.09 -0.03
C ALA A 173 24.54 1.12 -1.19
N GLY A 174 25.42 2.09 -1.04
CA GLY A 174 25.74 3.07 -2.09
C GLY A 174 24.68 4.16 -2.31
N GLY A 175 23.77 4.34 -1.34
CA GLY A 175 22.75 5.39 -1.41
C GLY A 175 21.46 4.99 -2.13
N GLU A 176 21.37 3.74 -2.60
CA GLU A 176 20.20 3.25 -3.35
C GLU A 176 19.16 2.56 -2.46
N GLY A 177 19.44 2.35 -1.19
CA GLY A 177 18.60 1.57 -0.28
C GLY A 177 17.34 2.30 0.20
N ASN A 178 17.25 3.61 0.04
CA ASN A 178 16.05 4.42 0.29
C ASN A 178 15.83 5.42 -0.84
N HIS A 179 14.80 6.27 -0.73
CA HIS A 179 14.37 7.19 -1.80
C HIS A 179 15.03 8.56 -1.77
N TYR A 180 16.07 8.78 -0.95
CA TYR A 180 16.83 10.01 -1.01
C TYR A 180 17.76 9.99 -2.23
N ASP A 181 17.55 10.91 -3.17
CA ASP A 181 18.51 11.17 -4.24
C ASP A 181 19.70 11.97 -3.67
N ARG A 182 20.76 11.26 -3.36
CA ARG A 182 21.97 11.87 -2.81
C ARG A 182 22.78 12.67 -3.83
N ASN A 183 22.44 12.58 -5.11
CA ASN A 183 23.06 13.36 -6.19
C ASN A 183 22.32 14.68 -6.42
N ASP A 184 21.10 14.83 -5.89
CA ASP A 184 20.35 16.09 -5.95
C ASP A 184 20.72 17.00 -4.76
N PRO A 185 21.43 18.12 -5.01
CA PRO A 185 21.84 19.03 -3.94
C PRO A 185 20.66 19.73 -3.27
N VAL A 186 19.52 19.85 -3.95
CA VAL A 186 18.30 20.43 -3.35
C VAL A 186 17.70 19.46 -2.34
N VAL A 187 17.55 18.19 -2.73
CA VAL A 187 17.05 17.13 -1.85
C VAL A 187 17.94 17.00 -0.61
N MET A 188 19.26 17.01 -0.77
CA MET A 188 20.20 16.86 0.33
C MET A 188 20.23 18.08 1.24
N ARG A 189 20.05 19.29 0.71
CA ARG A 189 19.93 20.52 1.50
C ARG A 189 18.62 20.51 2.32
N GLU A 190 17.49 20.20 1.69
CA GLU A 190 16.22 20.07 2.39
C GLU A 190 16.27 19.02 3.49
N ALA A 191 16.89 17.88 3.23
CA ALA A 191 17.08 16.82 4.21
C ALA A 191 17.87 17.30 5.43
N ALA A 192 18.89 18.13 5.23
CA ALA A 192 19.69 18.71 6.33
C ALA A 192 18.92 19.79 7.10
N ASP A 193 18.23 20.68 6.41
CA ASP A 193 17.49 21.80 7.01
C ASP A 193 16.25 21.34 7.80
N MET A 194 15.59 20.28 7.33
CA MET A 194 14.39 19.72 7.95
C MET A 194 14.68 18.65 9.01
N HIS A 195 15.93 18.47 9.42
CA HIS A 195 16.36 17.37 10.28
C HIS A 195 15.97 15.97 9.72
N GLN A 196 15.77 15.90 8.42
CA GLN A 196 15.51 14.66 7.70
C GLN A 196 16.84 14.00 7.37
N ASN A 197 17.39 13.24 8.29
CA ASN A 197 18.61 12.52 8.01
C ASN A 197 18.37 11.49 6.89
N PRO A 198 19.09 11.58 5.73
CA PRO A 198 18.93 10.67 4.62
C PRO A 198 19.42 9.24 4.91
N ASP A 199 20.05 9.03 6.07
CA ASP A 199 20.50 7.71 6.50
C ASP A 199 19.45 6.93 7.32
N TYR A 200 18.23 7.45 7.46
CA TYR A 200 17.11 6.71 8.02
C TYR A 200 16.45 5.82 6.95
N TYR A 201 15.98 4.66 7.40
CA TYR A 201 15.23 3.67 6.61
C TYR A 201 13.98 3.29 7.38
N GLY A 202 12.89 3.02 6.68
CA GLY A 202 11.63 2.71 7.35
C GLY A 202 10.72 1.79 6.55
N LEU A 203 9.82 1.13 7.26
CA LEU A 203 8.73 0.31 6.73
C LEU A 203 7.46 0.56 7.53
N ALA A 204 6.32 0.60 6.86
CA ALA A 204 5.04 0.71 7.51
C ALA A 204 4.50 -0.66 7.91
N GLU A 205 4.37 -1.60 6.95
CA GLU A 205 3.82 -2.92 7.25
C GLU A 205 4.33 -3.96 6.25
N ILE A 206 4.50 -5.20 6.71
CA ILE A 206 4.73 -6.39 5.89
C ILE A 206 3.74 -7.47 6.31
N ARG A 207 3.02 -8.03 5.35
CA ARG A 207 2.07 -9.12 5.58
C ARG A 207 2.38 -10.31 4.68
N PHE A 208 2.18 -11.50 5.23
CA PHE A 208 2.40 -12.78 4.57
C PHE A 208 1.07 -13.47 4.32
N TYR A 209 0.93 -14.09 3.16
CA TYR A 209 -0.31 -14.72 2.75
C TYR A 209 -0.03 -16.13 2.25
N THR A 210 -0.96 -17.05 2.54
CA THR A 210 -1.02 -18.37 1.93
C THR A 210 -2.22 -18.43 0.99
N LYS A 211 -2.06 -19.14 -0.11
CA LYS A 211 -3.09 -19.32 -1.14
C LYS A 211 -3.91 -20.56 -0.84
N GLU A 212 -5.22 -20.45 -0.87
CA GLU A 212 -6.14 -21.55 -0.70
C GLU A 212 -7.28 -21.50 -1.72
N ARG A 213 -7.98 -22.61 -1.89
CA ARG A 213 -9.22 -22.67 -2.68
C ARG A 213 -10.42 -22.62 -1.75
N ALA A 214 -11.15 -21.51 -1.79
CA ALA A 214 -12.37 -21.31 -1.03
C ALA A 214 -13.62 -21.47 -1.89
N ASP A 215 -14.70 -21.98 -1.31
CA ASP A 215 -16.03 -21.91 -1.92
C ASP A 215 -16.53 -20.47 -1.81
N VAL A 216 -16.94 -19.86 -2.93
CA VAL A 216 -17.45 -18.48 -2.97
C VAL A 216 -18.54 -18.25 -1.94
N ARG A 217 -19.37 -19.24 -1.66
CA ARG A 217 -20.48 -19.16 -0.68
C ARG A 217 -20.02 -19.06 0.77
N THR A 218 -18.76 -19.43 1.06
CA THR A 218 -18.17 -19.34 2.40
C THR A 218 -17.44 -18.03 2.64
N LEU A 219 -17.26 -17.21 1.59
CA LEU A 219 -16.63 -15.90 1.70
C LEU A 219 -17.65 -14.88 2.24
N ALA A 220 -17.19 -13.96 3.06
CA ALA A 220 -18.05 -12.89 3.55
C ALA A 220 -18.56 -12.04 2.37
N PRO A 221 -19.88 -11.82 2.25
CA PRO A 221 -20.41 -10.94 1.20
C PRO A 221 -20.05 -9.49 1.49
N VAL A 222 -20.03 -8.66 0.46
CA VAL A 222 -20.08 -7.21 0.65
C VAL A 222 -21.44 -6.87 1.26
N SER A 223 -21.43 -6.18 2.37
CA SER A 223 -22.63 -5.73 3.06
C SER A 223 -22.72 -4.21 3.16
N GLU A 224 -21.57 -3.53 3.04
CA GLU A 224 -21.51 -2.09 3.11
C GLU A 224 -20.61 -1.49 2.03
N LEU A 225 -21.08 -0.35 1.48
CA LEU A 225 -20.35 0.46 0.52
C LEU A 225 -20.03 1.81 1.16
N SER A 226 -18.84 2.35 0.87
CA SER A 226 -18.50 3.74 1.20
C SER A 226 -17.94 4.44 -0.04
N LEU A 227 -18.22 5.73 -0.17
CA LEU A 227 -17.84 6.54 -1.33
C LEU A 227 -17.01 7.74 -0.90
N ALA A 228 -15.94 7.99 -1.62
CA ALA A 228 -15.19 9.25 -1.57
C ALA A 228 -15.11 9.83 -2.98
N ALA A 229 -15.49 11.10 -3.15
CA ALA A 229 -15.37 11.82 -4.42
C ALA A 229 -14.26 12.88 -4.33
N SER A 230 -13.45 13.02 -5.39
CA SER A 230 -12.40 14.03 -5.45
C SER A 230 -12.99 15.44 -5.41
N GLN A 231 -12.23 16.45 -5.01
CA GLN A 231 -12.64 17.84 -5.06
C GLN A 231 -12.27 18.51 -6.40
N GLY A 232 -11.45 17.84 -7.22
CA GLY A 232 -11.00 18.33 -8.52
C GLY A 232 -11.68 17.60 -9.68
N TYR A 233 -11.47 18.15 -10.88
CA TYR A 233 -11.91 17.56 -12.14
C TYR A 233 -10.69 17.15 -12.97
N LEU A 234 -10.83 16.02 -13.65
CA LEU A 234 -9.92 15.60 -14.70
C LEU A 234 -10.46 16.02 -16.06
N LYS A 235 -9.57 16.39 -16.96
CA LYS A 235 -9.92 16.62 -18.36
C LYS A 235 -9.94 15.26 -19.08
N THR A 236 -11.12 14.87 -19.55
CA THR A 236 -11.29 13.69 -20.39
C THR A 236 -11.67 14.09 -21.81
N PRO A 237 -11.61 13.18 -22.81
CA PRO A 237 -12.07 13.46 -24.16
C PRO A 237 -13.55 13.89 -24.23
N GLU A 238 -14.39 13.38 -23.34
CA GLU A 238 -15.83 13.66 -23.23
C GLU A 238 -16.13 14.95 -22.45
N GLY A 239 -15.09 15.56 -21.86
CA GLY A 239 -15.21 16.77 -21.04
C GLY A 239 -14.69 16.57 -19.62
N PRO A 240 -14.84 17.59 -18.75
CA PRO A 240 -14.37 17.48 -17.38
C PRO A 240 -15.16 16.41 -16.62
N SER A 241 -14.45 15.48 -16.02
CA SER A 241 -14.98 14.38 -15.21
C SER A 241 -14.39 14.41 -13.82
N ARG A 242 -15.14 13.92 -12.85
CA ARG A 242 -14.74 13.87 -11.44
C ARG A 242 -14.46 12.44 -11.02
N GLU A 243 -13.37 12.20 -10.33
CA GLU A 243 -13.03 10.89 -9.80
C GLU A 243 -13.82 10.56 -8.53
N PHE A 244 -14.10 9.28 -8.35
CA PHE A 244 -14.59 8.74 -7.11
C PHE A 244 -13.95 7.39 -6.79
N THR A 245 -13.85 7.07 -5.50
CA THR A 245 -13.46 5.75 -4.99
C THR A 245 -14.65 5.15 -4.24
N LEU A 246 -15.08 3.98 -4.67
CA LEU A 246 -16.06 3.15 -3.97
C LEU A 246 -15.29 2.05 -3.22
N ARG A 247 -15.53 1.91 -1.92
CA ARG A 247 -14.87 0.92 -1.07
C ARG A 247 -15.86 -0.10 -0.56
N PHE A 248 -15.39 -1.31 -0.37
CA PHE A 248 -16.14 -2.47 0.07
C PHE A 248 -15.66 -2.89 1.47
N ASP A 249 -16.60 -3.23 2.35
CA ASP A 249 -16.30 -3.76 3.69
C ASP A 249 -15.67 -5.15 3.67
N ASN A 250 -15.96 -5.94 2.62
CA ASN A 250 -15.37 -7.26 2.39
C ASN A 250 -14.80 -7.39 0.97
N PRO A 251 -13.70 -8.14 0.77
CA PRO A 251 -13.08 -8.30 -0.54
C PRO A 251 -13.95 -9.08 -1.53
N ILE A 252 -13.98 -8.65 -2.78
CA ILE A 252 -14.63 -9.33 -3.90
C ILE A 252 -13.60 -10.20 -4.62
N TYR A 253 -13.78 -11.53 -4.59
CA TYR A 253 -12.85 -12.47 -5.21
C TYR A 253 -13.35 -13.01 -6.56
N ALA A 254 -14.66 -13.20 -6.68
CA ALA A 254 -15.28 -13.87 -7.84
C ALA A 254 -15.75 -12.90 -8.93
N GLY A 255 -15.40 -11.63 -8.81
CA GLY A 255 -15.90 -10.56 -9.67
C GLY A 255 -17.28 -10.06 -9.25
N ALA A 256 -17.65 -8.89 -9.76
CA ALA A 256 -18.95 -8.26 -9.54
C ALA A 256 -19.29 -7.26 -10.65
N ASP A 257 -20.58 -7.05 -10.86
CA ASP A 257 -21.11 -5.98 -11.70
C ASP A 257 -21.48 -4.77 -10.85
N LEU A 258 -21.10 -3.59 -11.29
CA LEU A 258 -21.47 -2.30 -10.72
C LEU A 258 -22.40 -1.57 -11.67
N ALA A 259 -23.55 -1.15 -11.17
CA ALA A 259 -24.45 -0.25 -11.87
C ALA A 259 -24.57 1.07 -11.09
N PHE A 260 -24.52 2.16 -11.79
CA PHE A 260 -24.57 3.51 -11.25
C PHE A 260 -25.69 4.32 -11.89
N GLU A 261 -26.35 5.15 -11.10
CA GLU A 261 -27.30 6.16 -11.57
C GLU A 261 -27.04 7.48 -10.86
N CYS A 262 -26.86 8.56 -11.63
CA CYS A 262 -26.65 9.88 -11.09
C CYS A 262 -27.24 10.95 -12.04
N GLY A 263 -28.15 11.78 -11.56
CA GLY A 263 -28.72 12.87 -12.34
C GLY A 263 -29.42 12.41 -13.62
N GLY A 264 -30.08 11.26 -13.60
CA GLY A 264 -30.75 10.66 -14.77
C GLY A 264 -29.82 10.01 -15.79
N ARG A 265 -28.53 9.89 -15.50
CA ARG A 265 -27.53 9.17 -16.30
C ARG A 265 -27.20 7.84 -15.61
N THR A 266 -27.10 6.79 -16.42
CA THR A 266 -26.73 5.45 -15.95
C THR A 266 -25.47 4.99 -16.65
N TRP A 267 -24.61 4.25 -15.92
CA TRP A 267 -23.45 3.56 -16.49
C TRP A 267 -23.12 2.33 -15.68
N ASN A 268 -22.37 1.42 -16.26
CA ASN A 268 -21.97 0.17 -15.63
C ASN A 268 -20.45 0.02 -15.63
N ALA A 269 -19.96 -0.77 -14.69
CA ALA A 269 -18.58 -1.22 -14.65
C ALA A 269 -18.52 -2.67 -14.16
N GLU A 270 -17.43 -3.34 -14.45
CA GLU A 270 -17.17 -4.71 -14.02
C GLU A 270 -15.92 -4.77 -13.13
N ILE A 271 -16.02 -5.51 -12.06
CA ILE A 271 -14.87 -5.90 -11.23
C ILE A 271 -14.47 -7.30 -11.66
N ALA A 272 -13.29 -7.44 -12.27
CA ALA A 272 -12.78 -8.74 -12.67
C ALA A 272 -12.49 -9.63 -11.45
N PRO A 273 -12.63 -10.96 -11.57
CA PRO A 273 -12.22 -11.90 -10.53
C PRO A 273 -10.74 -11.71 -10.16
N SER A 274 -10.45 -11.72 -8.86
CA SER A 274 -9.09 -11.55 -8.35
C SER A 274 -8.84 -12.42 -7.12
N GLY A 275 -7.78 -13.23 -7.13
CA GLY A 275 -7.38 -14.05 -5.98
C GLY A 275 -6.92 -13.22 -4.76
N VAL A 276 -6.56 -11.97 -4.97
CA VAL A 276 -6.19 -11.03 -3.89
C VAL A 276 -7.40 -10.43 -3.21
N GLY A 277 -8.56 -10.50 -3.88
CA GLY A 277 -9.76 -9.78 -3.50
C GLY A 277 -9.69 -8.29 -3.84
N VAL A 278 -10.79 -7.75 -4.35
CA VAL A 278 -10.91 -6.33 -4.67
C VAL A 278 -11.67 -5.65 -3.55
N VAL A 279 -11.04 -4.66 -2.90
CA VAL A 279 -11.62 -3.90 -1.78
C VAL A 279 -12.05 -2.49 -2.16
N ARG A 280 -11.73 -2.07 -3.41
CA ARG A 280 -12.12 -0.75 -3.92
C ARG A 280 -12.30 -0.77 -5.44
N TYR A 281 -13.11 0.14 -5.92
CA TYR A 281 -13.26 0.49 -7.32
C TYR A 281 -13.05 2.00 -7.49
N ASP A 282 -12.12 2.39 -8.35
CA ASP A 282 -11.88 3.77 -8.71
C ASP A 282 -12.56 4.06 -10.05
N GLY A 283 -13.43 5.06 -10.09
CA GLY A 283 -14.24 5.38 -11.25
C GLY A 283 -14.31 6.87 -11.53
N LEU A 284 -14.92 7.19 -12.67
CA LEU A 284 -15.22 8.57 -13.08
C LEU A 284 -16.72 8.77 -13.15
N PHE A 285 -17.19 9.91 -12.64
CA PHE A 285 -18.54 10.39 -12.97
C PHE A 285 -18.58 10.73 -14.47
N PRO A 286 -19.73 10.53 -15.13
CA PRO A 286 -19.90 11.01 -16.51
C PRO A 286 -19.55 12.48 -16.64
N ALA A 287 -19.02 12.86 -17.82
CA ALA A 287 -18.61 14.24 -18.08
C ALA A 287 -19.75 15.24 -17.81
N GLY A 288 -19.40 16.29 -17.11
CA GLY A 288 -20.31 17.36 -16.72
C GLY A 288 -19.98 17.88 -15.32
N TYR A 289 -20.34 19.12 -15.08
CA TYR A 289 -20.11 19.73 -13.77
C TYR A 289 -21.22 19.33 -12.81
N MET A 290 -20.84 18.83 -11.65
CA MET A 290 -21.73 18.66 -10.52
C MET A 290 -21.67 19.94 -9.68
N GLU A 291 -22.46 20.94 -10.08
CA GLU A 291 -22.51 22.25 -9.42
C GLU A 291 -23.29 22.23 -8.11
N GLU A 292 -24.15 21.23 -7.95
CA GLU A 292 -24.97 20.99 -6.76
C GLU A 292 -24.69 19.59 -6.20
N THR A 293 -25.15 19.35 -4.97
CA THR A 293 -25.11 18.02 -4.38
C THR A 293 -25.95 17.06 -5.22
N ALA A 294 -25.33 16.02 -5.71
CA ALA A 294 -25.99 15.00 -6.50
C ALA A 294 -26.25 13.73 -5.68
N LYS A 295 -27.28 12.98 -6.08
CA LYS A 295 -27.55 11.65 -5.53
C LYS A 295 -27.01 10.62 -6.50
N LEU A 296 -26.12 9.76 -5.97
CA LEU A 296 -25.57 8.61 -6.70
C LEU A 296 -26.17 7.34 -6.14
N ASP A 297 -26.93 6.62 -6.93
CA ASP A 297 -27.37 5.28 -6.63
C ASP A 297 -26.35 4.27 -7.16
N VAL A 298 -25.92 3.36 -6.30
CA VAL A 298 -24.96 2.31 -6.62
C VAL A 298 -25.59 0.95 -6.32
N ARG A 299 -25.56 0.05 -7.31
CA ARG A 299 -25.89 -1.35 -7.14
C ARG A 299 -24.66 -2.19 -7.47
N LEU A 300 -24.20 -2.98 -6.50
CA LEU A 300 -23.17 -3.98 -6.66
C LEU A 300 -23.85 -5.35 -6.69
N THR A 301 -23.62 -6.12 -7.74
CA THR A 301 -24.12 -7.49 -7.87
C THR A 301 -22.95 -8.44 -8.01
N SER A 302 -22.80 -9.36 -7.05
CA SER A 302 -21.77 -10.40 -7.04
C SER A 302 -22.42 -11.77 -6.88
N ARG A 303 -21.60 -12.82 -6.96
CA ARG A 303 -22.08 -14.19 -6.65
C ARG A 303 -22.43 -14.40 -5.18
N GLN A 304 -21.99 -13.52 -4.31
CA GLN A 304 -22.24 -13.55 -2.86
C GLN A 304 -23.49 -12.76 -2.48
N GLY A 305 -24.06 -11.99 -3.38
CA GLY A 305 -25.26 -11.18 -3.15
C GLY A 305 -25.27 -9.85 -3.88
N THR A 306 -26.31 -9.09 -3.62
CA THR A 306 -26.48 -7.74 -4.17
C THR A 306 -26.56 -6.73 -3.03
N VAL A 307 -25.86 -5.61 -3.18
CA VAL A 307 -25.90 -4.47 -2.25
C VAL A 307 -26.26 -3.22 -3.04
N GLU A 308 -27.20 -2.47 -2.52
CA GLU A 308 -27.62 -1.18 -3.07
C GLU A 308 -27.41 -0.08 -2.04
N LYS A 309 -26.87 1.05 -2.48
CA LYS A 309 -26.68 2.21 -1.62
C LYS A 309 -26.79 3.50 -2.38
N ARG A 310 -27.47 4.47 -1.76
CA ARG A 310 -27.54 5.85 -2.25
C ARG A 310 -26.55 6.71 -1.47
N PHE A 311 -25.78 7.49 -2.21
CA PHE A 311 -24.83 8.44 -1.66
C PHE A 311 -25.23 9.87 -2.01
N GLU A 312 -25.02 10.77 -1.07
CA GLU A 312 -25.02 12.20 -1.36
C GLU A 312 -23.60 12.62 -1.73
N VAL A 313 -23.40 13.05 -2.96
CA VAL A 313 -22.11 13.50 -3.48
C VAL A 313 -22.12 15.02 -3.45
N PRO A 314 -21.39 15.67 -2.53
CA PRO A 314 -21.38 17.12 -2.44
C PRO A 314 -20.80 17.73 -3.73
N ALA A 315 -21.24 18.93 -4.09
CA ALA A 315 -20.67 19.68 -5.19
C ALA A 315 -19.16 19.82 -5.04
N ALA A 316 -18.43 19.81 -6.16
CA ALA A 316 -17.00 20.10 -6.12
C ALA A 316 -16.77 21.56 -5.70
N ARG A 317 -15.73 21.77 -4.91
CA ARG A 317 -15.38 23.11 -4.44
C ARG A 317 -14.94 23.99 -5.60
N LYS A 318 -15.62 25.13 -5.80
CA LYS A 318 -15.19 26.15 -6.75
C LYS A 318 -14.09 27.00 -6.11
N TRP A 319 -12.99 27.18 -6.84
CA TRP A 319 -11.86 28.01 -6.43
C TRP A 319 -11.80 29.22 -7.37
N THR A 320 -11.70 30.42 -6.80
CA THR A 320 -11.31 31.62 -7.54
C THR A 320 -9.85 31.87 -7.24
N VAL A 321 -9.00 31.74 -8.25
CA VAL A 321 -7.57 32.03 -8.12
C VAL A 321 -7.32 33.41 -8.68
N ASN A 322 -6.97 34.36 -7.82
CA ASN A 322 -6.57 35.69 -8.23
C ASN A 322 -5.05 35.73 -8.37
N PHE A 323 -4.56 35.87 -9.59
CA PHE A 323 -3.16 36.08 -9.87
C PHE A 323 -2.84 37.57 -9.70
N LEU A 324 -2.16 37.90 -8.60
CA LEU A 324 -1.56 39.23 -8.42
C LEU A 324 -0.10 39.12 -8.85
N SER A 325 0.32 39.90 -9.81
CA SER A 325 1.74 40.03 -10.13
C SER A 325 2.42 40.69 -8.93
N HIS A 326 3.21 39.91 -8.23
CA HIS A 326 3.98 40.37 -7.07
C HIS A 326 5.46 40.15 -7.34
N SER A 327 6.23 41.21 -7.28
CA SER A 327 7.70 41.10 -7.25
C SER A 327 8.12 40.92 -5.81
N HIS A 328 8.59 39.75 -5.44
CA HIS A 328 9.18 39.51 -4.13
C HIS A 328 10.65 39.83 -4.19
N GLN A 329 11.06 40.94 -3.57
CA GLN A 329 12.46 41.28 -3.36
C GLN A 329 12.82 41.01 -1.89
N ASP A 330 13.58 39.94 -1.67
CA ASP A 330 14.21 39.67 -0.37
C ASP A 330 15.41 40.62 -0.16
N ILE A 331 15.13 41.86 0.21
CA ILE A 331 16.15 42.80 0.57
C ILE A 331 16.59 42.46 1.99
N GLY A 332 17.79 41.93 2.12
CA GLY A 332 18.41 41.63 3.43
C GLY A 332 18.72 40.18 3.73
N TYR A 333 18.13 39.21 2.98
CA TYR A 333 18.45 37.82 3.19
C TYR A 333 19.57 37.30 2.30
N THR A 334 19.77 37.87 1.12
CA THR A 334 20.73 37.35 0.12
C THR A 334 22.00 38.17 0.01
N HIS A 335 22.02 39.44 0.41
CA HIS A 335 23.23 40.27 0.39
C HIS A 335 23.24 41.28 1.55
N ARG A 336 24.36 41.32 2.27
CA ARG A 336 24.68 42.52 3.07
C ARG A 336 24.90 43.65 2.10
N HIS A 337 24.08 44.70 2.16
CA HIS A 337 24.46 45.98 1.57
C HIS A 337 25.70 46.47 2.32
N MET A 338 26.84 46.38 1.66
CA MET A 338 27.99 47.11 2.11
C MET A 338 27.74 48.58 1.78
N ALA A 339 27.67 49.40 2.82
CA ALA A 339 27.63 50.83 2.70
C ALA A 339 28.98 51.36 2.19
#